data_f443654327cfe6008c3e7309520c9b86
#
_entry.id   f443654327cfe6008c3e7309520c9b86
#
_cell.length_a   1.000
_cell.length_b   1.000
_cell.length_c   1.000
_cell.angle_alpha   90.00
_cell.angle_beta   90.00
_cell.angle_gamma   90.00
#
_symmetry.space_group_name_H-M   'P 1'
#
loop_
_entity.id
_entity.type
_entity.pdbx_description
1 polymer ?
#
loop_
_entity_poly.entity_id
_entity_poly.type
_entity_poly.pdbx_seq_one_letter_code
_entity_poly.pdbx_strand_id
1 'polypeptide(L)'
;MNFRFFSIFVFILVFQTPSSMAELSIQITQGVDDPIPIAVVPFFMDSGSVLSEDVAQIVRNDLEQVGEFRALPLSNMISLPDEEQEVFYRDWRILAQDYLLIGKINQQPGSQLIRVQYEFFDVNREIKLAGEVLTGNVTQLRDIGHTISNVVFEQVTGVPGAFTSQLLYIVSENAGPNTSLFKLEKSDYDGARPQVLLESGEPIMSPSWSPNGQEVAYVSFETGLPRIYVQNIASGQRRQITNYPNINSSPVWSPDGTKLAMVLSKDGSPD
;
A
#
# COMPACT_ATOMS: atom_id res chain seq x y z
N MET A 1 76.28 21.36 -43.02
CA MET A 1 74.90 21.48 -43.53
C MET A 1 74.03 20.55 -42.65
N ASN A 2 73.48 21.10 -41.56
CA ASN A 2 72.79 20.30 -40.50
C ASN A 2 71.28 20.43 -40.65
N PHE A 3 70.62 19.35 -40.99
CA PHE A 3 69.15 19.25 -40.98
C PHE A 3 68.68 18.81 -39.59
N ARG A 4 67.96 19.69 -38.90
CA ARG A 4 67.28 19.36 -37.63
C ARG A 4 65.87 18.90 -37.94
N PHE A 5 65.60 17.60 -37.66
CA PHE A 5 64.22 17.06 -37.66
C PHE A 5 63.49 17.56 -36.42
N PHE A 6 62.34 18.28 -36.63
CA PHE A 6 61.44 18.72 -35.61
C PHE A 6 60.30 17.67 -35.54
N SER A 7 60.27 16.89 -34.48
CA SER A 7 59.24 15.87 -34.26
C SER A 7 58.07 16.55 -33.53
N ILE A 8 56.94 16.68 -34.24
CA ILE A 8 55.67 17.17 -33.66
C ILE A 8 54.94 15.96 -33.04
N PHE A 9 54.85 15.99 -31.69
CA PHE A 9 54.07 15.05 -30.92
C PHE A 9 52.62 15.57 -30.80
N VAL A 10 51.68 14.97 -31.56
CA VAL A 10 50.27 15.28 -31.45
C VAL A 10 49.65 14.50 -30.28
N PHE A 11 49.31 15.21 -29.22
CA PHE A 11 48.62 14.66 -28.05
C PHE A 11 47.14 14.59 -28.34
N ILE A 12 46.57 13.40 -28.63
CA ILE A 12 45.13 13.18 -28.79
C ILE A 12 44.54 13.09 -27.38
N LEU A 13 43.87 14.19 -26.97
CA LEU A 13 43.09 14.22 -25.74
C LEU A 13 41.72 13.50 -26.02
N VAL A 14 41.59 12.27 -25.56
CA VAL A 14 40.31 11.56 -25.57
C VAL A 14 39.44 12.13 -24.47
N PHE A 15 38.49 12.98 -24.82
CA PHE A 15 37.43 13.42 -23.91
C PHE A 15 36.45 12.24 -23.69
N GLN A 16 36.57 11.58 -22.57
CA GLN A 16 35.50 10.68 -22.06
C GLN A 16 34.32 11.56 -21.61
N THR A 17 33.29 11.62 -22.41
CA THR A 17 32.01 12.20 -21.97
C THR A 17 31.37 11.23 -20.98
N PRO A 18 31.05 11.63 -19.74
CA PRO A 18 30.29 10.79 -18.86
C PRO A 18 28.90 10.58 -19.49
N SER A 19 28.50 9.32 -19.66
CA SER A 19 27.15 8.97 -20.04
C SER A 19 26.22 9.39 -18.91
N SER A 20 25.56 10.54 -19.06
CA SER A 20 24.48 10.92 -18.18
C SER A 20 23.32 9.94 -18.40
N MET A 21 23.10 9.01 -17.48
CA MET A 21 21.87 8.26 -17.40
C MET A 21 20.80 9.25 -16.97
N ALA A 22 19.92 9.62 -17.88
CA ALA A 22 18.73 10.39 -17.55
C ALA A 22 17.79 9.47 -16.79
N GLU A 23 17.77 9.62 -15.47
CA GLU A 23 16.75 9.00 -14.61
C GLU A 23 15.42 9.71 -14.91
N LEU A 24 14.46 8.97 -15.48
CA LEU A 24 13.12 9.50 -15.72
C LEU A 24 12.42 9.61 -14.35
N SER A 25 12.48 10.79 -13.75
CA SER A 25 11.68 11.12 -12.57
C SER A 25 10.32 11.65 -13.04
N ILE A 26 9.28 10.84 -12.90
CA ILE A 26 7.90 11.30 -13.11
C ILE A 26 7.42 11.83 -11.76
N GLN A 27 7.41 13.14 -11.62
CA GLN A 27 6.81 13.80 -10.47
C GLN A 27 5.33 14.06 -10.80
N ILE A 28 4.44 13.26 -10.22
CA ILE A 28 3.00 13.51 -10.29
C ILE A 28 2.71 14.62 -9.27
N THR A 29 2.59 15.87 -9.75
CA THR A 29 2.34 17.06 -8.91
C THR A 29 0.87 17.46 -8.85
N GLN A 30 -0.06 16.61 -9.26
CA GLN A 30 -1.50 16.88 -9.09
C GLN A 30 -1.99 16.22 -7.79
N GLY A 31 -1.60 16.80 -6.66
CA GLY A 31 -2.36 16.70 -5.43
C GLY A 31 -3.56 17.66 -5.48
N VAL A 32 -4.51 17.48 -4.58
CA VAL A 32 -5.61 18.44 -4.38
C VAL A 32 -4.97 19.79 -4.04
N ASP A 33 -5.38 20.88 -4.75
CA ASP A 33 -4.79 22.21 -4.58
C ASP A 33 -4.93 22.77 -3.15
N ASP A 34 -5.88 22.26 -2.35
CA ASP A 34 -6.10 22.61 -0.95
C ASP A 34 -6.53 21.37 -0.15
N PRO A 35 -5.58 20.57 0.36
CA PRO A 35 -5.91 19.38 1.12
C PRO A 35 -6.57 19.72 2.45
N ILE A 36 -7.57 18.93 2.81
CA ILE A 36 -8.41 19.08 3.99
C ILE A 36 -7.57 18.96 5.27
N PRO A 37 -7.53 20.02 6.12
CA PRO A 37 -6.74 19.99 7.34
C PRO A 37 -7.42 19.13 8.41
N ILE A 38 -6.67 18.17 8.95
CA ILE A 38 -7.13 17.25 9.99
C ILE A 38 -6.11 17.12 11.11
N ALA A 39 -6.56 17.14 12.35
CA ALA A 39 -5.76 16.76 13.50
C ALA A 39 -6.08 15.32 13.89
N VAL A 40 -5.06 14.44 13.86
CA VAL A 40 -5.13 13.08 14.37
C VAL A 40 -4.28 13.02 15.63
N VAL A 41 -4.91 13.07 16.80
CA VAL A 41 -4.24 13.07 18.10
C VAL A 41 -3.66 11.67 18.37
N PRO A 42 -2.44 11.56 18.96
CA PRO A 42 -1.94 10.28 19.43
C PRO A 42 -2.94 9.62 20.38
N PHE A 43 -3.25 8.35 20.15
CA PHE A 43 -4.22 7.65 20.97
C PHE A 43 -3.65 7.40 22.36
N PHE A 44 -4.38 7.81 23.37
CA PHE A 44 -4.00 7.60 24.76
C PHE A 44 -3.94 6.10 25.09
N MET A 45 -2.95 5.69 25.87
CA MET A 45 -2.79 4.31 26.32
C MET A 45 -2.78 4.23 27.83
N ASP A 46 -3.77 3.58 28.41
CA ASP A 46 -3.96 3.48 29.86
C ASP A 46 -2.93 2.54 30.53
N SER A 47 -2.38 1.56 29.82
CA SER A 47 -1.59 0.48 30.41
C SER A 47 -0.08 0.71 30.46
N GLY A 48 0.44 1.78 29.85
CA GLY A 48 1.90 2.00 29.69
C GLY A 48 2.60 0.89 28.87
N SER A 49 1.84 0.01 28.23
CA SER A 49 2.37 -1.04 27.34
C SER A 49 2.91 -0.41 26.06
N VAL A 50 4.02 -0.95 25.56
CA VAL A 50 4.52 -0.57 24.25
C VAL A 50 3.84 -1.48 23.21
N LEU A 51 3.00 -0.91 22.37
CA LEU A 51 2.39 -1.63 21.24
C LEU A 51 3.36 -1.66 20.06
N SER A 52 3.22 -2.67 19.22
CA SER A 52 4.03 -2.83 17.99
C SER A 52 3.73 -1.81 16.91
N GLU A 53 2.52 -1.23 16.95
CA GLU A 53 2.00 -0.29 15.96
C GLU A 53 1.30 0.89 16.67
N ASP A 54 1.43 2.07 16.10
CA ASP A 54 0.71 3.29 16.52
C ASP A 54 -0.50 3.51 15.61
N VAL A 55 -1.70 3.27 16.15
CA VAL A 55 -2.97 3.38 15.43
C VAL A 55 -3.17 4.80 14.86
N ALA A 56 -2.88 5.84 15.65
CA ALA A 56 -3.02 7.22 15.21
C ALA A 56 -2.06 7.55 14.06
N GLN A 57 -0.83 7.01 14.11
CA GLN A 57 0.14 7.20 13.04
C GLN A 57 -0.28 6.47 11.75
N ILE A 58 -0.86 5.27 11.86
CA ILE A 58 -1.42 4.56 10.71
C ILE A 58 -2.50 5.40 10.04
N VAL A 59 -3.48 5.89 10.82
CA VAL A 59 -4.56 6.74 10.29
C VAL A 59 -4.00 8.01 9.63
N ARG A 60 -3.01 8.63 10.23
CA ARG A 60 -2.36 9.83 9.68
C ARG A 60 -1.71 9.53 8.33
N ASN A 61 -0.95 8.44 8.24
CA ASN A 61 -0.29 8.03 7.01
C ASN A 61 -1.30 7.70 5.90
N ASP A 62 -2.37 6.97 6.24
CA ASP A 62 -3.44 6.61 5.31
C ASP A 62 -4.06 7.85 4.66
N LEU A 63 -4.46 8.81 5.50
CA LEU A 63 -5.13 10.02 5.04
C LEU A 63 -4.20 10.94 4.24
N GLU A 64 -2.92 11.05 4.63
CA GLU A 64 -1.94 11.82 3.86
C GLU A 64 -1.59 11.17 2.53
N GLN A 65 -1.52 9.83 2.47
CA GLN A 65 -1.13 9.11 1.26
C GLN A 65 -2.13 9.28 0.11
N VAL A 66 -3.41 9.44 0.39
CA VAL A 66 -4.42 9.71 -0.65
C VAL A 66 -4.35 11.12 -1.21
N GLY A 67 -3.62 12.04 -0.53
CA GLY A 67 -3.38 13.41 -0.98
C GLY A 67 -4.56 14.38 -0.76
N GLU A 68 -5.69 13.91 -0.27
CA GLU A 68 -6.87 14.73 0.02
C GLU A 68 -6.83 15.38 1.40
N PHE A 69 -5.97 14.89 2.30
CA PHE A 69 -5.84 15.37 3.66
C PHE A 69 -4.43 15.89 3.95
N ARG A 70 -4.37 16.82 4.88
CA ARG A 70 -3.12 17.33 5.46
C ARG A 70 -3.20 17.19 6.98
N ALA A 71 -2.46 16.25 7.53
CA ALA A 71 -2.44 16.02 8.97
C ALA A 71 -1.64 17.10 9.69
N LEU A 72 -2.15 17.56 10.84
CA LEU A 72 -1.43 18.49 11.70
C LEU A 72 -0.20 17.77 12.30
N PRO A 73 1.02 18.33 12.15
CA PRO A 73 2.20 17.79 12.81
C PRO A 73 2.03 17.74 14.32
N LEU A 74 2.48 16.65 14.97
CA LEU A 74 2.36 16.46 16.42
C LEU A 74 2.99 17.61 17.22
N SER A 75 4.10 18.16 16.73
CA SER A 75 4.78 19.31 17.36
C SER A 75 3.94 20.60 17.42
N ASN A 76 2.89 20.67 16.60
CA ASN A 76 2.03 21.85 16.50
C ASN A 76 0.73 21.69 17.29
N MET A 77 0.49 20.50 17.87
CA MET A 77 -0.68 20.25 18.70
C MET A 77 -0.50 20.94 20.07
N ILE A 78 -1.53 21.65 20.51
CA ILE A 78 -1.53 22.41 21.77
C ILE A 78 -2.18 21.63 22.91
N SER A 79 -2.93 20.57 22.61
CA SER A 79 -3.52 19.64 23.57
C SER A 79 -3.62 18.24 22.96
N LEU A 80 -3.79 17.23 23.79
CA LEU A 80 -3.89 15.83 23.41
C LEU A 80 -5.12 15.18 24.07
N PRO A 81 -6.34 15.61 23.73
CA PRO A 81 -7.56 15.05 24.30
C PRO A 81 -7.73 13.58 23.91
N ASP A 82 -8.25 12.77 24.84
CA ASP A 82 -8.61 11.37 24.61
C ASP A 82 -10.10 11.10 24.85
N GLU A 83 -10.83 12.10 25.37
CA GLU A 83 -12.26 12.08 25.59
C GLU A 83 -12.96 13.34 25.03
N GLU A 84 -14.23 13.21 24.62
CA GLU A 84 -15.03 14.29 24.03
C GLU A 84 -15.09 15.54 24.91
N GLN A 85 -15.17 15.35 26.27
CA GLN A 85 -15.25 16.46 27.23
C GLN A 85 -13.99 17.33 27.27
N GLU A 86 -12.86 16.84 26.77
CA GLU A 86 -11.59 17.54 26.71
C GLU A 86 -11.39 18.29 25.39
N VAL A 87 -12.33 18.14 24.45
CA VAL A 87 -12.25 18.77 23.13
C VAL A 87 -12.69 20.24 23.23
N PHE A 88 -11.74 21.14 23.14
CA PHE A 88 -11.98 22.58 23.03
C PHE A 88 -11.88 23.00 21.56
N TYR A 89 -12.99 23.01 20.81
CA TYR A 89 -13.05 23.28 19.37
C TYR A 89 -12.36 24.57 18.96
N ARG A 90 -12.42 25.61 19.81
CA ARG A 90 -11.72 26.89 19.56
C ARG A 90 -10.23 26.70 19.31
N ASP A 91 -9.58 25.82 20.05
CA ASP A 91 -8.13 25.60 19.98
C ASP A 91 -7.74 24.97 18.64
N TRP A 92 -8.55 24.04 18.14
CA TRP A 92 -8.34 23.42 16.83
C TRP A 92 -8.65 24.37 15.67
N ARG A 93 -9.64 25.27 15.83
CA ARG A 93 -9.87 26.35 14.84
C ARG A 93 -8.71 27.34 14.76
N ILE A 94 -8.07 27.70 15.87
CA ILE A 94 -6.85 28.54 15.87
C ILE A 94 -5.71 27.87 15.09
N LEU A 95 -5.64 26.53 15.12
CA LEU A 95 -4.68 25.73 14.36
C LEU A 95 -5.14 25.49 12.90
N ALA A 96 -6.26 26.10 12.47
CA ALA A 96 -6.85 25.95 11.15
C ALA A 96 -7.13 24.47 10.79
N GLN A 97 -7.66 23.70 11.76
CA GLN A 97 -8.09 22.32 11.52
C GLN A 97 -9.60 22.28 11.32
N ASP A 98 -10.04 21.58 10.27
CA ASP A 98 -11.46 21.36 9.97
C ASP A 98 -12.00 20.13 10.71
N TYR A 99 -11.16 19.14 10.92
CA TYR A 99 -11.51 17.87 11.56
C TYR A 99 -10.54 17.50 12.66
N LEU A 100 -11.06 16.72 13.62
CA LEU A 100 -10.30 16.21 14.76
C LEU A 100 -10.65 14.74 15.00
N LEU A 101 -9.62 13.88 15.05
CA LEU A 101 -9.72 12.50 15.50
C LEU A 101 -8.97 12.34 16.82
N ILE A 102 -9.66 11.82 17.81
CA ILE A 102 -9.08 11.43 19.12
C ILE A 102 -9.32 9.96 19.39
N GLY A 103 -8.62 9.38 20.34
CA GLY A 103 -8.87 8.00 20.73
C GLY A 103 -8.05 7.52 21.88
N LYS A 104 -8.42 6.34 22.36
CA LYS A 104 -7.72 5.64 23.44
C LYS A 104 -7.68 4.14 23.21
N ILE A 105 -6.63 3.52 23.73
CA ILE A 105 -6.38 2.09 23.62
C ILE A 105 -6.30 1.49 25.02
N ASN A 106 -7.16 0.50 25.28
CA ASN A 106 -7.19 -0.23 26.52
C ASN A 106 -6.74 -1.67 26.27
N GLN A 107 -5.70 -2.10 26.98
CA GLN A 107 -5.22 -3.47 26.98
C GLN A 107 -5.11 -3.96 28.43
N GLN A 108 -5.73 -5.09 28.73
CA GLN A 108 -5.52 -5.71 30.03
C GLN A 108 -4.11 -6.30 30.12
N PRO A 109 -3.39 -6.12 31.24
CA PRO A 109 -2.05 -6.69 31.42
C PRO A 109 -2.02 -8.20 31.13
N GLY A 110 -1.09 -8.63 30.27
CA GLY A 110 -0.94 -10.03 29.86
C GLY A 110 -1.98 -10.53 28.85
N SER A 111 -2.93 -9.70 28.42
CA SER A 111 -3.91 -10.03 27.38
C SER A 111 -3.40 -9.65 26.01
N GLN A 112 -3.74 -10.48 24.99
CA GLN A 112 -3.57 -10.12 23.60
C GLN A 112 -4.75 -9.28 23.05
N LEU A 113 -5.86 -9.21 23.81
CA LEU A 113 -7.04 -8.46 23.39
C LEU A 113 -6.87 -6.98 23.73
N ILE A 114 -7.26 -6.15 22.77
CA ILE A 114 -7.26 -4.69 22.86
C ILE A 114 -8.65 -4.14 22.55
N ARG A 115 -8.94 -2.98 23.11
CA ARG A 115 -10.10 -2.16 22.77
C ARG A 115 -9.61 -0.80 22.34
N VAL A 116 -9.91 -0.40 21.14
CA VAL A 116 -9.56 0.90 20.56
C VAL A 116 -10.86 1.69 20.45
N GLN A 117 -11.00 2.73 21.26
CA GLN A 117 -12.07 3.69 21.15
C GLN A 117 -11.56 4.87 20.35
N TYR A 118 -12.35 5.34 19.40
CA TYR A 118 -12.08 6.57 18.67
C TYR A 118 -13.33 7.45 18.61
N GLU A 119 -13.10 8.75 18.43
CA GLU A 119 -14.14 9.74 18.21
C GLU A 119 -13.66 10.75 17.17
N PHE A 120 -14.53 11.06 16.22
CA PHE A 120 -14.22 11.92 15.08
C PHE A 120 -15.18 13.10 15.04
N PHE A 121 -14.65 14.31 14.90
CA PHE A 121 -15.38 15.57 15.02
C PHE A 121 -15.17 16.48 13.82
N ASP A 122 -16.25 17.22 13.47
CA ASP A 122 -16.19 18.43 12.66
C ASP A 122 -15.94 19.62 13.60
N VAL A 123 -14.79 20.25 13.47
CA VAL A 123 -14.34 21.34 14.35
C VAL A 123 -15.14 22.62 14.11
N ASN A 124 -15.51 22.87 12.86
CA ASN A 124 -16.25 24.09 12.48
C ASN A 124 -17.70 24.04 12.92
N ARG A 125 -18.33 22.87 12.80
CA ARG A 125 -19.73 22.65 13.19
C ARG A 125 -19.90 22.27 14.66
N GLU A 126 -18.78 21.95 15.35
CA GLU A 126 -18.76 21.50 16.76
C GLU A 126 -19.63 20.25 17.00
N ILE A 127 -19.57 19.29 16.09
CA ILE A 127 -20.34 18.04 16.17
C ILE A 127 -19.44 16.81 16.05
N LYS A 128 -19.84 15.74 16.72
CA LYS A 128 -19.26 14.41 16.53
C LYS A 128 -19.88 13.77 15.28
N LEU A 129 -19.01 13.37 14.34
CA LEU A 129 -19.41 12.73 13.08
C LEU A 129 -19.43 11.20 13.21
N ALA A 130 -18.48 10.62 13.95
CA ALA A 130 -18.40 9.20 14.17
C ALA A 130 -17.72 8.89 15.52
N GLY A 131 -17.90 7.68 16.01
CA GLY A 131 -17.22 7.19 17.19
C GLY A 131 -17.67 5.77 17.51
N GLU A 132 -16.71 4.90 17.78
CA GLU A 132 -16.95 3.49 18.03
C GLU A 132 -15.84 2.88 18.91
N VAL A 133 -16.13 1.71 19.47
CA VAL A 133 -15.14 0.87 20.17
C VAL A 133 -14.88 -0.37 19.33
N LEU A 134 -13.71 -0.44 18.72
CA LEU A 134 -13.23 -1.60 18.00
C LEU A 134 -12.50 -2.55 18.94
N THR A 135 -12.79 -3.83 18.86
CA THR A 135 -12.13 -4.86 19.67
C THR A 135 -11.36 -5.81 18.76
N GLY A 136 -10.13 -6.10 19.11
CA GLY A 136 -9.27 -6.97 18.32
C GLY A 136 -8.12 -7.53 19.14
N ASN A 137 -7.16 -8.11 18.43
CA ASN A 137 -5.90 -8.59 18.99
C ASN A 137 -4.80 -7.54 18.74
N VAL A 138 -3.75 -7.53 19.57
CA VAL A 138 -2.59 -6.64 19.37
C VAL A 138 -1.93 -6.77 18.00
N THR A 139 -2.08 -7.91 17.32
CA THR A 139 -1.61 -8.12 15.95
C THR A 139 -2.49 -7.47 14.89
N GLN A 140 -3.69 -6.98 15.27
CA GLN A 140 -4.67 -6.36 14.38
C GLN A 140 -4.73 -4.83 14.51
N LEU A 141 -3.78 -4.21 15.24
CA LEU A 141 -3.73 -2.76 15.41
C LEU A 141 -3.75 -2.01 14.07
N ARG A 142 -3.02 -2.57 13.08
CA ARG A 142 -2.98 -2.00 11.74
C ARG A 142 -4.32 -2.09 11.02
N ASP A 143 -4.99 -3.24 11.10
CA ASP A 143 -6.33 -3.42 10.51
C ASP A 143 -7.35 -2.48 11.16
N ILE A 144 -7.23 -2.26 12.47
CA ILE A 144 -8.06 -1.29 13.21
C ILE A 144 -7.77 0.14 12.72
N GLY A 145 -6.50 0.52 12.56
CA GLY A 145 -6.12 1.83 12.02
C GLY A 145 -6.75 2.08 10.64
N HIS A 146 -6.57 1.15 9.72
CA HIS A 146 -7.16 1.22 8.37
C HIS A 146 -8.70 1.27 8.39
N THR A 147 -9.33 0.57 9.35
CA THR A 147 -10.79 0.64 9.53
C THR A 147 -11.23 2.04 9.96
N ILE A 148 -10.51 2.66 10.90
CA ILE A 148 -10.78 4.05 11.33
C ILE A 148 -10.55 5.00 10.15
N SER A 149 -9.48 4.82 9.38
CA SER A 149 -9.19 5.61 8.18
C SER A 149 -10.34 5.56 7.16
N ASN A 150 -10.91 4.36 6.92
CA ASN A 150 -12.09 4.22 6.06
C ASN A 150 -13.26 5.06 6.55
N VAL A 151 -13.57 5.01 7.85
CA VAL A 151 -14.68 5.78 8.42
C VAL A 151 -14.43 7.28 8.30
N VAL A 152 -13.23 7.75 8.66
CA VAL A 152 -12.86 9.17 8.56
C VAL A 152 -12.97 9.65 7.11
N PHE A 153 -12.43 8.91 6.18
CA PHE A 153 -12.45 9.23 4.76
C PHE A 153 -13.89 9.32 4.24
N GLU A 154 -14.72 8.33 4.54
CA GLU A 154 -16.11 8.30 4.09
C GLU A 154 -16.95 9.43 4.70
N GLN A 155 -16.76 9.75 5.98
CA GLN A 155 -17.47 10.85 6.65
C GLN A 155 -17.17 12.23 6.03
N VAL A 156 -15.95 12.40 5.52
CA VAL A 156 -15.52 13.68 4.93
C VAL A 156 -15.84 13.78 3.45
N THR A 157 -15.59 12.71 2.69
CA THR A 157 -15.68 12.72 1.22
C THR A 157 -17.01 12.20 0.68
N GLY A 158 -17.75 11.44 1.50
CA GLY A 158 -18.95 10.71 1.08
C GLY A 158 -18.66 9.47 0.22
N VAL A 159 -17.39 9.09 0.06
CA VAL A 159 -16.97 7.92 -0.71
C VAL A 159 -16.39 6.88 0.25
N PRO A 160 -16.75 5.58 0.12
CA PRO A 160 -16.17 4.54 0.95
C PRO A 160 -14.64 4.49 0.81
N GLY A 161 -13.94 4.45 1.94
CA GLY A 161 -12.48 4.29 1.94
C GLY A 161 -12.06 2.87 1.50
N ALA A 162 -10.84 2.73 1.01
CA ALA A 162 -10.29 1.46 0.54
C ALA A 162 -9.02 1.05 1.32
N PHE A 163 -8.79 1.60 2.50
CA PHE A 163 -7.57 1.39 3.29
C PHE A 163 -7.43 -0.05 3.83
N THR A 164 -8.51 -0.81 3.93
CA THR A 164 -8.50 -2.23 4.30
C THR A 164 -8.32 -3.17 3.10
N SER A 165 -8.14 -2.65 1.89
CA SER A 165 -7.89 -3.46 0.70
C SER A 165 -6.48 -4.07 0.71
N GLN A 166 -6.25 -5.05 -0.16
CA GLN A 166 -4.94 -5.70 -0.32
C GLN A 166 -4.44 -5.54 -1.75
N LEU A 167 -3.13 -5.43 -1.89
CA LEU A 167 -2.44 -5.46 -3.18
C LEU A 167 -2.02 -6.89 -3.52
N LEU A 168 -2.03 -7.21 -4.80
CA LEU A 168 -1.48 -8.43 -5.37
C LEU A 168 -0.55 -8.02 -6.51
N TYR A 169 0.72 -8.38 -6.43
CA TYR A 169 1.73 -7.90 -7.37
C TYR A 169 2.84 -8.94 -7.57
N ILE A 170 3.68 -8.68 -8.56
CA ILE A 170 4.83 -9.51 -8.88
C ILE A 170 6.10 -8.69 -8.69
N VAL A 171 7.01 -9.25 -7.92
CA VAL A 171 8.38 -8.73 -7.75
C VAL A 171 9.32 -9.56 -8.61
N SER A 172 10.19 -8.89 -9.37
CA SER A 172 11.29 -9.53 -10.09
C SER A 172 12.61 -9.05 -9.48
N GLU A 173 13.40 -9.98 -9.03
CA GLU A 173 14.72 -9.73 -8.43
C GLU A 173 15.83 -10.37 -9.27
N ASN A 174 16.96 -9.67 -9.39
CA ASN A 174 18.16 -10.26 -9.97
C ASN A 174 18.80 -11.22 -8.97
N ALA A 175 18.76 -12.51 -9.23
CA ALA A 175 19.34 -13.54 -8.37
C ALA A 175 20.79 -13.90 -8.74
N GLY A 176 21.35 -13.28 -9.80
CA GLY A 176 22.71 -13.51 -10.30
C GLY A 176 22.84 -13.26 -11.80
N PRO A 177 24.01 -13.52 -12.39
CA PRO A 177 24.21 -13.37 -13.83
C PRO A 177 23.22 -14.26 -14.61
N ASN A 178 22.32 -13.62 -15.39
CA ASN A 178 21.28 -14.28 -16.18
C ASN A 178 20.26 -15.10 -15.38
N THR A 179 20.07 -14.79 -14.11
CA THR A 179 19.09 -15.49 -13.25
C THR A 179 18.17 -14.43 -12.63
N SER A 180 16.87 -14.57 -12.86
CA SER A 180 15.86 -13.77 -12.20
C SER A 180 15.02 -14.65 -11.27
N LEU A 181 14.59 -14.08 -10.17
CA LEU A 181 13.65 -14.68 -9.26
C LEU A 181 12.36 -13.87 -9.30
N PHE A 182 11.25 -14.55 -9.50
CA PHE A 182 9.92 -13.93 -9.55
C PHE A 182 9.12 -14.35 -8.33
N LYS A 183 8.51 -13.38 -7.67
CA LYS A 183 7.66 -13.62 -6.51
C LYS A 183 6.27 -13.06 -6.77
N LEU A 184 5.25 -13.87 -6.57
CA LEU A 184 3.88 -13.42 -6.45
C LEU A 184 3.65 -13.08 -5.00
N GLU A 185 3.35 -11.83 -4.71
CA GLU A 185 3.19 -11.30 -3.36
C GLU A 185 1.84 -10.64 -3.16
N LYS A 186 1.35 -10.68 -1.93
CA LYS A 186 0.28 -9.82 -1.45
C LYS A 186 0.77 -8.96 -0.31
N SER A 187 0.17 -7.79 -0.14
CA SER A 187 0.41 -6.90 1.00
C SER A 187 -0.85 -6.13 1.36
N ASP A 188 -0.79 -5.35 2.44
CA ASP A 188 -1.76 -4.29 2.68
C ASP A 188 -1.73 -3.27 1.54
N TYR A 189 -2.75 -2.43 1.44
CA TYR A 189 -2.88 -1.43 0.38
C TYR A 189 -1.68 -0.45 0.33
N ASP A 190 -1.02 -0.21 1.47
CA ASP A 190 0.14 0.66 1.63
C ASP A 190 1.49 -0.05 1.49
N GLY A 191 1.48 -1.33 1.08
CA GLY A 191 2.66 -2.17 0.90
C GLY A 191 3.20 -2.82 2.18
N ALA A 192 2.58 -2.57 3.34
CA ALA A 192 3.00 -3.22 4.58
C ALA A 192 2.63 -4.72 4.61
N ARG A 193 3.26 -5.47 5.49
CA ARG A 193 3.06 -6.91 5.72
C ARG A 193 3.11 -7.74 4.43
N PRO A 194 4.14 -7.58 3.55
CA PRO A 194 4.24 -8.35 2.32
C PRO A 194 4.33 -9.86 2.64
N GLN A 195 3.58 -10.65 1.90
CA GLN A 195 3.57 -12.10 2.01
C GLN A 195 3.80 -12.74 0.65
N VAL A 196 4.85 -13.56 0.54
CA VAL A 196 5.13 -14.34 -0.66
C VAL A 196 4.12 -15.49 -0.76
N LEU A 197 3.37 -15.53 -1.84
CA LEU A 197 2.42 -16.61 -2.16
C LEU A 197 3.06 -17.69 -3.05
N LEU A 198 3.98 -17.28 -3.92
CA LEU A 198 4.71 -18.16 -4.82
C LEU A 198 6.06 -17.54 -5.17
N GLU A 199 7.10 -18.38 -5.22
CA GLU A 199 8.43 -18.05 -5.72
C GLU A 199 8.78 -18.95 -6.91
N SER A 200 9.37 -18.40 -7.98
CA SER A 200 9.69 -19.12 -9.21
C SER A 200 10.94 -18.56 -9.87
N GLY A 201 11.76 -19.44 -10.44
CA GLY A 201 12.83 -19.04 -11.36
C GLY A 201 12.34 -18.64 -12.74
N GLU A 202 11.08 -18.93 -13.08
CA GLU A 202 10.45 -18.60 -14.34
C GLU A 202 9.43 -17.47 -14.16
N PRO A 203 9.13 -16.67 -15.19
CA PRO A 203 8.21 -15.55 -15.09
C PRO A 203 6.82 -15.94 -14.55
N ILE A 204 6.30 -15.06 -13.70
CA ILE A 204 4.90 -15.05 -13.24
C ILE A 204 4.29 -13.75 -13.76
N MET A 205 3.04 -13.77 -14.25
CA MET A 205 2.42 -12.60 -14.86
C MET A 205 0.90 -12.56 -14.57
N SER A 206 0.32 -11.37 -14.75
CA SER A 206 -1.14 -11.14 -14.76
C SER A 206 -1.87 -11.75 -13.56
N PRO A 207 -1.50 -11.42 -12.31
CA PRO A 207 -2.20 -11.91 -11.15
C PRO A 207 -3.60 -11.29 -11.05
N SER A 208 -4.57 -12.05 -10.59
CA SER A 208 -5.97 -11.63 -10.43
C SER A 208 -6.59 -12.27 -9.19
N TRP A 209 -7.17 -11.42 -8.33
CA TRP A 209 -7.91 -11.84 -7.14
C TRP A 209 -9.24 -12.49 -7.49
N SER A 210 -9.59 -13.59 -6.81
CA SER A 210 -10.98 -14.02 -6.76
C SER A 210 -11.82 -13.00 -5.96
N PRO A 211 -13.11 -12.79 -6.30
CA PRO A 211 -13.96 -11.82 -5.60
C PRO A 211 -14.12 -12.04 -4.09
N ASN A 212 -13.98 -13.30 -3.65
CA ASN A 212 -14.04 -13.65 -2.23
C ASN A 212 -12.68 -13.54 -1.50
N GLY A 213 -11.61 -13.15 -2.21
CA GLY A 213 -10.27 -13.00 -1.65
C GLY A 213 -9.57 -14.30 -1.23
N GLN A 214 -10.12 -15.47 -1.57
CA GLN A 214 -9.57 -16.77 -1.13
C GLN A 214 -8.61 -17.41 -2.13
N GLU A 215 -8.73 -17.07 -3.40
CA GLU A 215 -7.92 -17.61 -4.48
C GLU A 215 -7.29 -16.50 -5.31
N VAL A 216 -6.18 -16.82 -5.95
CA VAL A 216 -5.52 -15.98 -6.95
C VAL A 216 -5.35 -16.77 -8.23
N ALA A 217 -5.65 -16.15 -9.37
CA ALA A 217 -5.31 -16.67 -10.69
C ALA A 217 -4.07 -15.94 -11.21
N TYR A 218 -3.18 -16.61 -11.92
CA TYR A 218 -1.99 -16.02 -12.52
C TYR A 218 -1.47 -16.88 -13.66
N VAL A 219 -0.61 -16.30 -14.49
CA VAL A 219 0.16 -17.00 -15.52
C VAL A 219 1.52 -17.38 -14.95
N SER A 220 1.93 -18.64 -15.15
CA SER A 220 3.29 -19.11 -14.82
C SER A 220 3.93 -19.76 -16.05
N PHE A 221 5.25 -19.54 -16.19
CA PHE A 221 6.09 -20.15 -17.23
C PHE A 221 6.89 -21.34 -16.72
N GLU A 222 6.60 -21.88 -15.54
CA GLU A 222 7.34 -22.99 -14.91
C GLU A 222 7.43 -24.26 -15.77
N THR A 223 6.56 -24.43 -16.75
CA THR A 223 6.58 -25.55 -17.71
C THR A 223 7.25 -25.21 -19.03
N GLY A 224 7.90 -24.04 -19.14
CA GLY A 224 8.49 -23.50 -20.38
C GLY A 224 7.48 -22.83 -21.32
N LEU A 225 6.19 -22.95 -21.04
CA LEU A 225 5.10 -22.30 -21.78
C LEU A 225 4.15 -21.63 -20.79
N PRO A 226 3.50 -20.51 -21.20
CA PRO A 226 2.54 -19.84 -20.33
C PRO A 226 1.37 -20.78 -20.01
N ARG A 227 1.05 -20.90 -18.72
CA ARG A 227 -0.09 -21.67 -18.19
C ARG A 227 -0.79 -20.84 -17.13
N ILE A 228 -2.11 -20.94 -17.10
CA ILE A 228 -2.91 -20.32 -16.05
C ILE A 228 -3.07 -21.29 -14.90
N TYR A 229 -2.75 -20.79 -13.72
CA TYR A 229 -2.94 -21.49 -12.45
C TYR A 229 -3.93 -20.73 -11.58
N VAL A 230 -4.62 -21.46 -10.73
CA VAL A 230 -5.36 -20.92 -9.59
C VAL A 230 -4.77 -21.50 -8.33
N GLN A 231 -4.50 -20.64 -7.36
CA GLN A 231 -3.92 -20.99 -6.07
C GLN A 231 -4.83 -20.54 -4.93
N ASN A 232 -5.10 -21.43 -3.99
CA ASN A 232 -5.74 -21.06 -2.74
C ASN A 232 -4.70 -20.41 -1.81
N ILE A 233 -5.02 -19.22 -1.29
CA ILE A 233 -4.09 -18.41 -0.51
C ILE A 233 -3.75 -19.04 0.84
N ALA A 234 -4.76 -19.59 1.52
CA ALA A 234 -4.58 -20.13 2.86
C ALA A 234 -3.81 -21.46 2.87
N SER A 235 -4.07 -22.34 1.90
CA SER A 235 -3.44 -23.67 1.83
C SER A 235 -2.20 -23.72 0.92
N GLY A 236 -2.03 -22.74 0.03
CA GLY A 236 -0.99 -22.76 -1.01
C GLY A 236 -1.27 -23.79 -2.12
N GLN A 237 -2.39 -24.52 -2.06
CA GLN A 237 -2.72 -25.52 -3.09
C GLN A 237 -2.97 -24.85 -4.44
N ARG A 238 -2.34 -25.42 -5.48
CA ARG A 238 -2.36 -24.90 -6.86
C ARG A 238 -3.03 -25.91 -7.78
N ARG A 239 -3.80 -25.41 -8.75
CA ARG A 239 -4.35 -26.19 -9.85
C ARG A 239 -4.10 -25.51 -11.18
N GLN A 240 -3.61 -26.24 -12.16
CA GLN A 240 -3.46 -25.75 -13.53
C GLN A 240 -4.82 -25.71 -14.21
N ILE A 241 -5.16 -24.58 -14.81
CA ILE A 241 -6.47 -24.36 -15.47
C ILE A 241 -6.37 -24.59 -16.98
N THR A 242 -5.24 -24.21 -17.59
CA THR A 242 -5.06 -24.30 -19.04
C THR A 242 -3.86 -25.15 -19.41
N ASN A 243 -3.96 -25.82 -20.56
CA ASN A 243 -2.86 -26.59 -21.16
C ASN A 243 -2.89 -26.49 -22.69
N TYR A 244 -3.33 -25.35 -23.23
CA TYR A 244 -3.34 -25.13 -24.69
C TYR A 244 -1.93 -24.76 -25.16
N PRO A 245 -1.53 -25.17 -26.39
CA PRO A 245 -0.31 -24.66 -27.00
C PRO A 245 -0.40 -23.14 -27.16
N ASN A 246 0.76 -22.48 -27.20
CA ASN A 246 0.86 -21.03 -27.39
C ASN A 246 0.32 -20.19 -26.19
N ILE A 247 -0.46 -19.13 -26.47
CA ILE A 247 -0.85 -18.13 -25.48
C ILE A 247 -1.92 -18.67 -24.54
N ASN A 248 -1.68 -18.54 -23.24
CA ASN A 248 -2.62 -18.70 -22.15
C ASN A 248 -2.37 -17.54 -21.19
N SER A 249 -3.20 -16.50 -21.20
CA SER A 249 -2.88 -15.25 -20.49
C SER A 249 -4.11 -14.52 -19.95
N SER A 250 -3.84 -13.48 -19.15
CA SER A 250 -4.81 -12.48 -18.68
C SER A 250 -6.05 -13.09 -18.00
N PRO A 251 -5.87 -13.95 -16.97
CA PRO A 251 -7.02 -14.50 -16.25
C PRO A 251 -7.72 -13.39 -15.47
N VAL A 252 -9.05 -13.31 -15.58
CA VAL A 252 -9.90 -12.38 -14.83
C VAL A 252 -11.13 -13.12 -14.32
N TRP A 253 -11.40 -13.00 -13.03
CA TRP A 253 -12.57 -13.62 -12.41
C TRP A 253 -13.86 -12.88 -12.76
N SER A 254 -14.96 -13.63 -12.92
CA SER A 254 -16.30 -13.05 -12.94
C SER A 254 -16.65 -12.49 -11.56
N PRO A 255 -17.52 -11.47 -11.46
CA PRO A 255 -17.89 -10.85 -10.18
C PRO A 255 -18.48 -11.84 -9.15
N ASP A 256 -19.12 -12.92 -9.63
CA ASP A 256 -19.67 -13.98 -8.79
C ASP A 256 -18.64 -15.06 -8.40
N GLY A 257 -17.40 -14.97 -8.90
CA GLY A 257 -16.32 -15.92 -8.65
C GLY A 257 -16.50 -17.31 -9.27
N THR A 258 -17.52 -17.52 -10.11
CA THR A 258 -17.82 -18.84 -10.67
C THR A 258 -17.13 -19.13 -11.98
N LYS A 259 -16.62 -18.10 -12.67
CA LYS A 259 -15.99 -18.19 -14.00
C LYS A 259 -14.67 -17.43 -14.02
N LEU A 260 -13.82 -17.86 -14.94
CA LEU A 260 -12.56 -17.20 -15.26
C LEU A 260 -12.54 -16.90 -16.75
N ALA A 261 -12.52 -15.61 -17.11
CA ALA A 261 -12.23 -15.16 -18.47
C ALA A 261 -10.72 -15.18 -18.68
N MET A 262 -10.27 -15.48 -19.90
CA MET A 262 -8.83 -15.56 -20.22
C MET A 262 -8.61 -15.41 -21.71
N VAL A 263 -7.41 -15.06 -22.11
CA VAL A 263 -7.00 -15.02 -23.51
C VAL A 263 -6.27 -16.31 -23.87
N LEU A 264 -6.75 -17.00 -24.91
CA LEU A 264 -6.17 -18.24 -25.40
C LEU A 264 -5.80 -18.09 -26.88
N SER A 265 -4.69 -18.69 -27.31
CA SER A 265 -4.36 -18.86 -28.73
C SER A 265 -4.55 -20.32 -29.13
N LYS A 266 -5.79 -20.78 -29.05
CA LYS A 266 -6.13 -22.18 -29.25
C LYS A 266 -6.03 -22.60 -30.72
N ASP A 267 -6.43 -21.72 -31.62
CA ASP A 267 -6.52 -21.98 -33.06
C ASP A 267 -5.48 -21.17 -33.86
N GLY A 268 -4.41 -20.69 -33.19
CA GLY A 268 -3.29 -19.95 -33.81
C GLY A 268 -3.42 -18.44 -33.73
N SER A 269 -4.58 -17.89 -33.37
CA SER A 269 -4.80 -16.47 -33.08
C SER A 269 -5.23 -16.31 -31.64
N PRO A 270 -4.89 -15.20 -30.95
CA PRO A 270 -5.43 -14.88 -29.63
C PRO A 270 -6.94 -14.61 -29.73
N ASP A 271 -7.74 -15.29 -28.91
CA ASP A 271 -9.19 -15.13 -28.73
C ASP A 271 -9.54 -14.82 -27.29
#